data_8f02ec5139bec4e1a962b0ac6c6d6111
#
_entry.id   8f02ec5139bec4e1a962b0ac6c6d6111
#
_cell.length_a   1.000
_cell.length_b   1.000
_cell.length_c   1.000
_cell.angle_alpha   90.00
_cell.angle_beta   90.00
_cell.angle_gamma   90.00
#
_symmetry.space_group_name_H-M   'P 1'
#
loop_
_entity.id
_entity.type
_entity.pdbx_description
1 polymer ?
#
loop_
_entity_poly.entity_id
_entity_poly.type
_entity_poly.pdbx_seq_one_letter_code
_entity_poly.pdbx_strand_id
1 'polypeptide(L)'
;KNISFVLMFIPLISFAQTYKYIGIEDGLSNRRIFDIQKDSKGYMWFLTNEGMDRYDGKEIRHYKLLDESKSLTSSIYLGWLYKGDEGRLWVISKKGGVFYYDELYDRFKVVYKLSDASEGVTCGYMDHSDNIWLCGKDSIVLYNIKDTGIRKVANVMHGNVQMVEQVDSSHFFIATERGIRFTELKNNALRVIPIESLCDISSQVNELYFHSASQKLFVGTFEEGIFAFDMNTRQIVRSSIDLSDVNITRICPLNEKELLIATEGMGIHKVDVNTCVTHPYITADYESNNTMNGNNINVVYIDEEKRIWLANYPAGVTVVDPRYKNYHWIKHSIGNKQSIVNDQVHAVIEDSEGDLWFGTSNGISFYNSRTGQWHSFLSSFDKQLKDK
;
A
#
# COMPACT_ATOMS: atom_id res chain seq x y z
N LYS A 1 -12.47 -2.01 55.95
CA LYS A 1 -11.46 -2.24 54.89
C LYS A 1 -11.92 -1.48 53.66
N ASN A 2 -11.40 -0.26 53.49
CA ASN A 2 -11.64 0.56 52.31
C ASN A 2 -10.64 0.15 51.24
N ILE A 3 -11.12 -0.36 50.11
CA ILE A 3 -10.32 -0.62 48.94
C ILE A 3 -10.40 0.66 48.08
N SER A 4 -9.31 1.45 48.12
CA SER A 4 -9.15 2.58 47.18
C SER A 4 -8.72 2.03 45.81
N PHE A 5 -9.59 2.14 44.84
CA PHE A 5 -9.23 1.93 43.43
C PHE A 5 -8.43 3.16 42.94
N VAL A 6 -7.12 3.00 42.75
CA VAL A 6 -6.31 3.98 42.06
C VAL A 6 -6.51 3.72 40.55
N LEU A 7 -7.35 4.54 39.91
CA LEU A 7 -7.42 4.62 38.46
C LEU A 7 -6.09 5.24 37.96
N MET A 8 -5.20 4.40 37.48
CA MET A 8 -4.01 4.83 36.82
C MET A 8 -4.41 5.35 35.43
N PHE A 9 -4.53 6.67 35.27
CA PHE A 9 -4.66 7.33 33.99
C PHE A 9 -3.31 7.14 33.25
N ILE A 10 -3.27 6.18 32.35
CA ILE A 10 -2.21 6.12 31.32
C ILE A 10 -2.60 7.18 30.31
N PRO A 11 -1.82 8.26 30.14
CA PRO A 11 -2.09 9.19 29.06
C PRO A 11 -1.91 8.42 27.74
N LEU A 12 -2.99 8.27 26.99
CA LEU A 12 -2.92 7.89 25.59
C LEU A 12 -2.16 9.01 24.88
N ILE A 13 -0.84 8.82 24.72
CA ILE A 13 -0.03 9.67 23.89
C ILE A 13 -0.45 9.36 22.44
N SER A 14 -1.42 10.12 21.96
CA SER A 14 -1.77 10.13 20.54
C SER A 14 -0.58 10.72 19.79
N PHE A 15 0.18 9.86 19.12
CA PHE A 15 1.25 10.30 18.23
C PHE A 15 0.60 10.85 16.95
N ALA A 16 0.63 12.15 16.78
CA ALA A 16 0.21 12.79 15.54
C ALA A 16 1.15 12.35 14.40
N GLN A 17 0.63 11.52 13.51
CA GLN A 17 1.29 11.20 12.24
C GLN A 17 1.00 12.34 11.25
N THR A 18 1.96 12.71 10.42
CA THR A 18 1.73 13.70 9.37
C THR A 18 1.28 13.00 8.10
N TYR A 19 0.13 13.38 7.58
CA TYR A 19 -0.43 12.88 6.35
C TYR A 19 -0.25 13.90 5.23
N LYS A 20 0.31 13.45 4.11
CA LYS A 20 0.33 14.21 2.85
C LYS A 20 -0.58 13.51 1.86
N TYR A 21 -1.40 14.26 1.15
CA TYR A 21 -2.30 13.75 0.14
C TYR A 21 -1.79 14.13 -1.25
N ILE A 22 -1.99 13.25 -2.21
CA ILE A 22 -1.68 13.44 -3.61
C ILE A 22 -2.91 12.99 -4.41
N GLY A 23 -3.61 13.94 -5.01
CA GLY A 23 -4.85 13.74 -5.75
C GLY A 23 -4.79 14.19 -7.21
N ILE A 24 -5.94 14.26 -7.84
CA ILE A 24 -6.07 14.80 -9.20
C ILE A 24 -5.64 16.28 -9.25
N GLU A 25 -5.92 17.02 -8.19
CA GLU A 25 -5.54 18.42 -7.99
C GLU A 25 -4.03 18.64 -7.95
N ASP A 26 -3.27 17.60 -7.56
CA ASP A 26 -1.79 17.60 -7.56
C ASP A 26 -1.23 17.05 -8.87
N GLY A 27 -2.09 16.63 -9.80
CA GLY A 27 -1.72 16.16 -11.12
C GLY A 27 -1.76 14.65 -11.32
N LEU A 28 -2.34 13.83 -10.42
CA LEU A 28 -2.57 12.42 -10.72
C LEU A 28 -3.47 12.25 -11.94
N SER A 29 -3.12 11.35 -12.85
CA SER A 29 -3.93 11.03 -14.03
C SER A 29 -5.23 10.31 -13.69
N ASN A 30 -5.23 9.52 -12.62
CA ASN A 30 -6.40 8.78 -12.15
C ASN A 30 -6.34 8.56 -10.63
N ARG A 31 -7.49 8.56 -9.96
CA ARG A 31 -7.60 8.30 -8.51
C ARG A 31 -7.41 6.82 -8.15
N ARG A 32 -7.60 5.92 -9.11
CA ARG A 32 -7.42 4.48 -8.87
C ARG A 32 -5.98 4.08 -9.17
N ILE A 33 -5.25 3.78 -8.12
CA ILE A 33 -3.87 3.33 -8.16
C ILE A 33 -3.86 1.80 -7.96
N PHE A 34 -3.15 1.08 -8.82
CA PHE A 34 -3.05 -0.38 -8.78
C PHE A 34 -1.74 -0.87 -8.18
N ASP A 35 -0.69 -0.06 -8.29
CA ASP A 35 0.60 -0.37 -7.69
C ASP A 35 1.43 0.88 -7.47
N ILE A 36 2.38 0.81 -6.53
CA ILE A 36 3.30 1.89 -6.16
C ILE A 36 4.70 1.32 -6.08
N GLN A 37 5.66 2.00 -6.71
CA GLN A 37 7.06 1.60 -6.66
C GLN A 37 7.98 2.84 -6.67
N LYS A 38 9.12 2.76 -5.96
CA LYS A 38 10.18 3.77 -6.00
C LYS A 38 11.31 3.30 -6.91
N ASP A 39 11.74 4.14 -7.84
CA ASP A 39 12.90 3.84 -8.68
C ASP A 39 14.24 4.12 -7.98
N SER A 40 15.35 3.81 -8.67
CA SER A 40 16.70 4.02 -8.15
C SER A 40 17.09 5.49 -7.99
N LYS A 41 16.37 6.42 -8.64
CA LYS A 41 16.59 7.87 -8.53
C LYS A 41 15.74 8.53 -7.44
N GLY A 42 14.87 7.75 -6.80
CA GLY A 42 14.00 8.23 -5.72
C GLY A 42 12.65 8.76 -6.20
N TYR A 43 12.31 8.67 -7.48
CA TYR A 43 10.98 8.99 -7.97
C TYR A 43 9.97 7.93 -7.55
N MET A 44 8.77 8.39 -7.17
CA MET A 44 7.65 7.49 -6.90
C MET A 44 6.84 7.29 -8.17
N TRP A 45 6.52 6.05 -8.47
CA TRP A 45 5.74 5.68 -9.63
C TRP A 45 4.41 5.06 -9.20
N PHE A 46 3.35 5.52 -9.84
CA PHE A 46 1.99 5.07 -9.60
C PHE A 46 1.43 4.43 -10.87
N LEU A 47 1.01 3.18 -10.76
CA LEU A 47 0.34 2.47 -11.83
C LEU A 47 -1.16 2.81 -11.78
N THR A 48 -1.69 3.43 -12.83
CA THR A 48 -3.08 3.90 -12.90
C THR A 48 -3.81 3.32 -14.10
N ASN A 49 -5.12 3.56 -14.21
CA ASN A 49 -5.88 3.21 -15.41
C ASN A 49 -5.44 3.97 -16.68
N GLU A 50 -4.85 5.16 -16.51
CA GLU A 50 -4.45 6.03 -17.63
C GLU A 50 -3.00 5.81 -18.06
N GLY A 51 -2.24 5.00 -17.32
CA GLY A 51 -0.81 4.75 -17.56
C GLY A 51 0.01 4.80 -16.29
N MET A 52 1.22 5.30 -16.42
CA MET A 52 2.15 5.47 -15.31
C MET A 52 2.29 6.94 -14.95
N ASP A 53 2.18 7.25 -13.68
CA ASP A 53 2.45 8.57 -13.13
C ASP A 53 3.76 8.55 -12.37
N ARG A 54 4.68 9.49 -12.66
CA ARG A 54 5.94 9.66 -11.93
C ARG A 54 5.89 10.92 -11.10
N TYR A 55 6.07 10.78 -9.81
CA TYR A 55 6.11 11.85 -8.83
C TYR A 55 7.55 12.10 -8.34
N ASP A 56 8.03 13.34 -8.44
CA ASP A 56 9.39 13.75 -8.05
C ASP A 56 9.47 14.39 -6.65
N GLY A 57 8.35 14.41 -5.93
CA GLY A 57 8.20 15.11 -4.64
C GLY A 57 7.39 16.40 -4.74
N LYS A 58 7.23 16.96 -5.93
CA LYS A 58 6.52 18.21 -6.21
C LYS A 58 5.55 18.08 -7.39
N GLU A 59 5.99 17.56 -8.52
CA GLU A 59 5.24 17.49 -9.77
C GLU A 59 5.00 16.04 -10.20
N ILE A 60 3.94 15.82 -10.96
CA ILE A 60 3.59 14.53 -11.53
C ILE A 60 3.71 14.60 -13.06
N ARG A 61 4.42 13.61 -13.64
CA ARG A 61 4.51 13.41 -15.08
C ARG A 61 3.80 12.14 -15.49
N HIS A 62 3.08 12.18 -16.61
CA HIS A 62 2.30 11.07 -17.15
C HIS A 62 3.03 10.36 -18.27
N TYR A 63 3.01 9.03 -18.22
CA TYR A 63 3.59 8.17 -19.26
C TYR A 63 2.55 7.17 -19.73
N LYS A 64 2.40 7.11 -21.05
CA LYS A 64 1.56 6.09 -21.70
C LYS A 64 2.42 4.89 -22.09
N LEU A 65 1.87 3.70 -21.90
CA LEU A 65 2.48 2.48 -22.43
C LEU A 65 2.04 2.30 -23.87
N LEU A 66 2.94 2.61 -24.79
CA LEU A 66 2.70 2.50 -26.23
C LEU A 66 3.42 1.27 -26.78
N ASP A 67 2.78 0.54 -27.67
CA ASP A 67 3.46 -0.43 -28.50
C ASP A 67 4.18 0.22 -29.70
N GLU A 68 4.96 -0.56 -30.47
CA GLU A 68 5.71 -0.07 -31.62
C GLU A 68 4.80 0.52 -32.73
N SER A 69 3.53 0.09 -32.79
CA SER A 69 2.54 0.61 -33.74
C SER A 69 1.98 1.97 -33.32
N LYS A 70 2.45 2.56 -32.21
CA LYS A 70 1.89 3.75 -31.55
C LYS A 70 0.39 3.61 -31.24
N SER A 71 -0.13 2.41 -31.34
CA SER A 71 -1.44 2.08 -30.83
C SER A 71 -1.35 2.19 -29.32
N LEU A 72 -2.22 3.02 -28.73
CA LEU A 72 -2.48 2.94 -27.28
C LEU A 72 -2.82 1.48 -27.00
N THR A 73 -1.93 0.75 -26.33
CA THR A 73 -2.42 -0.40 -25.58
C THR A 73 -3.45 0.22 -24.68
N SER A 74 -4.71 0.08 -25.09
CA SER A 74 -5.84 0.74 -24.43
C SER A 74 -5.61 0.61 -22.95
N SER A 75 -5.52 1.75 -22.29
CA SER A 75 -5.19 2.07 -20.91
C SER A 75 -5.67 1.10 -19.83
N ILE A 76 -6.50 0.20 -20.13
CA ILE A 76 -7.41 -0.53 -19.26
C ILE A 76 -6.82 -1.81 -18.64
N TYR A 77 -5.60 -2.21 -19.03
CA TYR A 77 -5.09 -3.54 -18.64
C TYR A 77 -3.66 -3.51 -18.14
N LEU A 78 -3.33 -2.49 -17.36
CA LEU A 78 -2.11 -2.50 -16.59
C LEU A 78 -2.27 -3.52 -15.44
N GLY A 79 -1.23 -4.31 -15.22
CA GLY A 79 -1.29 -5.41 -14.28
C GLY A 79 -0.39 -5.19 -13.07
N TRP A 80 0.91 -5.20 -13.29
CA TRP A 80 1.88 -5.27 -12.18
C TRP A 80 3.10 -4.41 -12.48
N LEU A 81 3.68 -3.82 -11.41
CA LEU A 81 4.85 -2.97 -11.44
C LEU A 81 5.95 -3.57 -10.57
N TYR A 82 7.14 -3.72 -11.11
CA TYR A 82 8.28 -4.29 -10.40
C TYR A 82 9.52 -3.43 -10.59
N LYS A 83 10.41 -3.49 -9.60
CA LYS A 83 11.78 -2.96 -9.68
C LYS A 83 12.74 -4.14 -9.75
N GLY A 84 13.48 -4.28 -10.85
CA GLY A 84 14.52 -5.28 -10.99
C GLY A 84 15.77 -4.94 -10.17
N ASP A 85 16.71 -5.88 -10.07
CA ASP A 85 17.93 -5.77 -9.26
C ASP A 85 18.78 -4.53 -9.59
N GLU A 86 18.81 -4.11 -10.86
CA GLU A 86 19.49 -2.88 -11.30
C GLU A 86 18.70 -1.58 -11.01
N GLY A 87 17.58 -1.67 -10.29
CA GLY A 87 16.71 -0.54 -9.98
C GLY A 87 15.81 -0.07 -11.13
N ARG A 88 15.85 -0.75 -12.29
CA ARG A 88 14.99 -0.44 -13.45
C ARG A 88 13.56 -0.87 -13.18
N LEU A 89 12.62 -0.03 -13.60
CA LEU A 89 11.18 -0.34 -13.48
C LEU A 89 10.70 -1.19 -14.65
N TRP A 90 9.88 -2.17 -14.32
CA TRP A 90 9.24 -3.10 -15.23
C TRP A 90 7.73 -3.08 -15.03
N VAL A 91 6.99 -3.06 -16.12
CA VAL A 91 5.52 -3.12 -16.12
C VAL A 91 5.08 -4.34 -16.91
N ILE A 92 4.19 -5.12 -16.32
CA ILE A 92 3.54 -6.25 -16.95
C ILE A 92 2.09 -5.87 -17.23
N SER A 93 1.64 -5.94 -18.46
CA SER A 93 0.24 -5.70 -18.79
C SER A 93 -0.58 -6.99 -18.73
N LYS A 94 -1.86 -6.88 -18.38
CA LYS A 94 -2.80 -8.03 -18.43
C LYS A 94 -2.99 -8.63 -19.82
N LYS A 95 -2.57 -7.92 -20.87
CA LYS A 95 -2.51 -8.43 -22.25
C LYS A 95 -1.19 -9.13 -22.60
N GLY A 96 -0.31 -9.34 -21.62
CA GLY A 96 0.96 -10.05 -21.81
C GLY A 96 2.07 -9.24 -22.45
N GLY A 97 1.99 -7.91 -22.42
CA GLY A 97 3.10 -7.04 -22.76
C GLY A 97 4.03 -6.83 -21.57
N VAL A 98 5.33 -6.90 -21.82
CA VAL A 98 6.38 -6.56 -20.86
C VAL A 98 7.07 -5.28 -21.30
N PHE A 99 7.10 -4.31 -20.43
CA PHE A 99 7.67 -2.98 -20.66
C PHE A 99 8.72 -2.68 -19.60
N TYR A 100 9.73 -1.90 -19.96
CA TYR A 100 10.62 -1.28 -18.98
C TYR A 100 10.69 0.22 -19.20
N TYR A 101 11.02 0.96 -18.14
CA TYR A 101 11.29 2.39 -18.23
C TYR A 101 12.71 2.62 -18.78
N ASP A 102 12.79 3.26 -19.94
CA ASP A 102 14.03 3.66 -20.59
C ASP A 102 14.37 5.09 -20.15
N GLU A 103 15.29 5.21 -19.22
CA GLU A 103 15.69 6.50 -18.63
C GLU A 103 16.34 7.44 -19.64
N LEU A 104 17.06 6.89 -20.64
CA LEU A 104 17.76 7.71 -21.64
C LEU A 104 16.77 8.47 -22.52
N TYR A 105 15.66 7.84 -22.84
CA TYR A 105 14.63 8.40 -23.73
C TYR A 105 13.39 8.88 -22.97
N ASP A 106 13.39 8.82 -21.65
CA ASP A 106 12.29 9.20 -20.75
C ASP A 106 10.92 8.62 -21.20
N ARG A 107 10.89 7.30 -21.45
CA ARG A 107 9.70 6.59 -21.95
C ARG A 107 9.69 5.11 -21.57
N PHE A 108 8.53 4.49 -21.59
CA PHE A 108 8.43 3.04 -21.53
C PHE A 108 8.65 2.41 -22.91
N LYS A 109 9.42 1.32 -22.91
CA LYS A 109 9.70 0.52 -24.10
C LYS A 109 9.17 -0.90 -23.92
N VAL A 110 8.44 -1.40 -24.92
CA VAL A 110 8.02 -2.81 -24.96
C VAL A 110 9.22 -3.68 -25.35
N VAL A 111 9.40 -4.80 -24.66
CA VAL A 111 10.47 -5.77 -24.97
C VAL A 111 9.93 -7.15 -25.27
N TYR A 112 8.73 -7.44 -24.80
CA TYR A 112 8.08 -8.71 -25.10
C TYR A 112 6.56 -8.55 -25.15
N LYS A 113 5.91 -9.33 -26.00
CA LYS A 113 4.46 -9.47 -26.07
C LYS A 113 4.12 -10.95 -26.26
N LEU A 114 3.09 -11.43 -25.58
CA LEU A 114 2.50 -12.73 -25.89
C LEU A 114 1.97 -12.72 -27.33
N SER A 115 2.28 -13.78 -28.08
CA SER A 115 1.79 -13.95 -29.47
C SER A 115 0.29 -14.16 -29.53
N ASP A 116 -0.27 -14.79 -28.51
CA ASP A 116 -1.71 -14.98 -28.34
C ASP A 116 -2.15 -14.37 -26.99
N ALA A 117 -2.76 -13.20 -27.10
CA ALA A 117 -3.28 -12.44 -25.95
C ALA A 117 -4.79 -12.69 -25.74
N SER A 118 -5.38 -13.68 -26.39
CA SER A 118 -6.84 -13.91 -26.33
C SER A 118 -7.32 -14.27 -24.94
N GLU A 119 -6.52 -14.97 -24.14
CA GLU A 119 -6.86 -15.36 -22.76
C GLU A 119 -6.36 -14.35 -21.71
N GLY A 120 -5.45 -13.43 -22.09
CA GLY A 120 -4.83 -12.48 -21.18
C GLY A 120 -3.86 -13.13 -20.16
N VAL A 121 -3.24 -12.29 -19.34
CA VAL A 121 -2.40 -12.70 -18.20
C VAL A 121 -3.22 -12.54 -16.93
N THR A 122 -3.39 -13.62 -16.20
CA THR A 122 -4.15 -13.64 -14.94
C THR A 122 -3.30 -13.21 -13.76
N CYS A 123 -1.98 -13.52 -13.80
CA CYS A 123 -0.99 -13.09 -12.82
C CYS A 123 0.34 -12.78 -13.53
N GLY A 124 0.92 -11.62 -13.22
CA GLY A 124 2.29 -11.25 -13.57
C GLY A 124 3.14 -11.24 -12.30
N TYR A 125 4.33 -11.82 -12.36
CA TYR A 125 5.24 -11.90 -11.21
C TYR A 125 6.68 -11.74 -11.68
N MET A 126 7.55 -11.16 -10.85
CA MET A 126 8.98 -11.12 -11.08
C MET A 126 9.70 -11.89 -9.97
N ASP A 127 10.45 -12.93 -10.33
CA ASP A 127 11.22 -13.72 -9.37
C ASP A 127 12.61 -13.13 -9.10
N HIS A 128 13.29 -13.63 -8.06
CA HIS A 128 14.63 -13.20 -7.68
C HIS A 128 15.74 -13.64 -8.65
N SER A 129 15.40 -14.40 -9.68
CA SER A 129 16.29 -14.78 -10.78
C SER A 129 16.08 -13.95 -12.03
N ASP A 130 15.38 -12.80 -11.89
CA ASP A 130 15.06 -11.87 -12.98
C ASP A 130 14.20 -12.48 -14.09
N ASN A 131 13.37 -13.47 -13.77
CA ASN A 131 12.35 -13.94 -14.68
C ASN A 131 11.02 -13.24 -14.41
N ILE A 132 10.42 -12.69 -15.45
CA ILE A 132 9.04 -12.23 -15.45
C ILE A 132 8.16 -13.42 -15.83
N TRP A 133 7.23 -13.75 -14.95
CA TRP A 133 6.22 -14.78 -15.13
C TRP A 133 4.96 -14.16 -15.71
N LEU A 134 4.54 -14.64 -16.86
CA LEU A 134 3.27 -14.29 -17.47
C LEU A 134 2.37 -15.52 -17.35
N CYS A 135 1.54 -15.54 -16.32
CA CYS A 135 0.72 -16.68 -15.98
C CYS A 135 -0.61 -16.62 -16.73
N GLY A 136 -0.87 -17.61 -17.56
CA GLY A 136 -2.14 -17.85 -18.20
C GLY A 136 -2.82 -19.11 -17.64
N LYS A 137 -3.99 -19.43 -18.21
CA LYS A 137 -4.78 -20.60 -17.80
C LYS A 137 -4.04 -21.93 -18.03
N ASP A 138 -3.49 -22.10 -19.22
CA ASP A 138 -2.89 -23.38 -19.63
C ASP A 138 -1.35 -23.35 -19.65
N SER A 139 -0.77 -22.19 -19.63
CA SER A 139 0.70 -22.05 -19.70
C SER A 139 1.20 -20.83 -18.95
N ILE A 140 2.46 -20.94 -18.53
CA ILE A 140 3.23 -19.85 -17.91
C ILE A 140 4.40 -19.57 -18.84
N VAL A 141 4.54 -18.31 -19.23
CA VAL A 141 5.71 -17.85 -20.00
C VAL A 141 6.66 -17.14 -19.04
N LEU A 142 7.90 -17.57 -19.03
CA LEU A 142 8.99 -16.95 -18.28
C LEU A 142 9.85 -16.15 -19.27
N TYR A 143 9.90 -14.84 -19.06
CA TYR A 143 10.78 -13.93 -19.79
C TYR A 143 11.92 -13.50 -18.87
N ASN A 144 13.16 -13.86 -19.20
CA ASN A 144 14.30 -13.42 -18.40
C ASN A 144 14.77 -12.05 -18.86
N ILE A 145 14.90 -11.09 -17.93
CA ILE A 145 15.22 -9.70 -18.26
C ILE A 145 16.71 -9.47 -18.57
N LYS A 146 17.61 -10.39 -18.18
CA LYS A 146 19.06 -10.26 -18.41
C LYS A 146 19.47 -10.79 -19.77
N ASP A 147 19.05 -12.00 -20.12
CA ASP A 147 19.44 -12.67 -21.37
C ASP A 147 18.35 -12.61 -22.45
N THR A 148 17.20 -12.00 -22.14
CA THR A 148 16.00 -11.95 -22.99
C THR A 148 15.44 -13.32 -23.39
N GLY A 149 15.84 -14.35 -22.68
CA GLY A 149 15.42 -15.72 -22.90
C GLY A 149 13.93 -15.92 -22.58
N ILE A 150 13.27 -16.68 -23.45
CA ILE A 150 11.84 -17.00 -23.29
C ILE A 150 11.71 -18.50 -23.06
N ARG A 151 10.99 -18.87 -22.00
CA ARG A 151 10.70 -20.26 -21.68
C ARG A 151 9.21 -20.43 -21.45
N LYS A 152 8.63 -21.47 -22.01
CA LYS A 152 7.23 -21.82 -21.80
C LYS A 152 7.12 -23.03 -20.90
N VAL A 153 6.35 -22.90 -19.84
CA VAL A 153 6.12 -23.94 -18.83
C VAL A 153 4.63 -24.26 -18.81
N ALA A 154 4.28 -25.54 -18.74
CA ALA A 154 2.88 -25.95 -18.62
C ALA A 154 2.31 -25.53 -17.24
N ASN A 155 1.11 -24.98 -17.23
CA ASN A 155 0.37 -24.74 -15.99
C ASN A 155 -0.24 -26.06 -15.49
N VAL A 156 0.51 -26.77 -14.64
CA VAL A 156 0.10 -28.07 -14.08
C VAL A 156 -0.99 -27.97 -13.00
N MET A 157 -1.36 -26.76 -12.58
CA MET A 157 -2.42 -26.54 -11.59
C MET A 157 -3.83 -26.60 -12.18
N HIS A 158 -3.96 -26.58 -13.52
CA HIS A 158 -5.24 -26.64 -14.24
C HIS A 158 -6.26 -25.58 -13.79
N GLY A 159 -5.82 -24.33 -13.60
CA GLY A 159 -6.66 -23.20 -13.21
C GLY A 159 -5.97 -21.85 -13.42
N ASN A 160 -6.74 -20.77 -13.32
CA ASN A 160 -6.17 -19.44 -13.41
C ASN A 160 -5.26 -19.16 -12.21
N VAL A 161 -4.01 -18.79 -12.49
CA VAL A 161 -3.08 -18.36 -11.45
C VAL A 161 -3.52 -17.00 -10.94
N GLN A 162 -3.71 -16.87 -9.63
CA GLN A 162 -4.08 -15.62 -8.97
C GLN A 162 -2.85 -14.90 -8.44
N MET A 163 -1.96 -15.63 -7.75
CA MET A 163 -0.73 -15.10 -7.19
C MET A 163 0.41 -16.13 -7.27
N VAL A 164 1.63 -15.61 -7.33
CA VAL A 164 2.88 -16.39 -7.22
C VAL A 164 3.73 -15.76 -6.15
N GLU A 165 4.33 -16.57 -5.29
CA GLU A 165 5.26 -16.13 -4.25
C GLU A 165 6.45 -17.07 -4.17
N GLN A 166 7.65 -16.50 -4.25
CA GLN A 166 8.88 -17.27 -4.24
C GLN A 166 9.34 -17.58 -2.81
N VAL A 167 9.71 -18.85 -2.58
CA VAL A 167 10.25 -19.32 -1.31
C VAL A 167 11.77 -19.36 -1.34
N ASP A 168 12.33 -19.91 -2.40
CA ASP A 168 13.77 -19.98 -2.66
C ASP A 168 14.04 -19.99 -4.18
N SER A 169 15.25 -20.31 -4.62
CA SER A 169 15.64 -20.26 -6.04
C SER A 169 14.83 -21.18 -6.96
N SER A 170 14.14 -22.17 -6.42
CA SER A 170 13.39 -23.18 -7.20
C SER A 170 11.98 -23.44 -6.70
N HIS A 171 11.64 -23.01 -5.50
CA HIS A 171 10.34 -23.30 -4.90
C HIS A 171 9.43 -22.08 -4.85
N PHE A 172 8.16 -22.30 -5.17
CA PHE A 172 7.15 -21.26 -5.25
C PHE A 172 5.82 -21.74 -4.66
N PHE A 173 5.14 -20.82 -3.98
CA PHE A 173 3.70 -20.97 -3.75
C PHE A 173 2.94 -20.35 -4.92
N ILE A 174 1.99 -21.08 -5.47
CA ILE A 174 1.14 -20.64 -6.56
C ILE A 174 -0.32 -20.77 -6.12
N ALA A 175 -1.01 -19.65 -6.00
CA ALA A 175 -2.44 -19.62 -5.72
C ALA A 175 -3.23 -19.67 -7.02
N THR A 176 -4.29 -20.46 -7.02
CA THR A 176 -5.27 -20.58 -8.09
C THR A 176 -6.67 -20.57 -7.51
N GLU A 177 -7.69 -20.51 -8.34
CA GLU A 177 -9.10 -20.69 -7.93
C GLU A 177 -9.39 -22.07 -7.30
N ARG A 178 -8.40 -22.98 -7.31
CA ARG A 178 -8.49 -24.35 -6.74
C ARG A 178 -7.59 -24.52 -5.52
N GLY A 179 -7.25 -23.43 -4.84
CA GLY A 179 -6.37 -23.40 -3.67
C GLY A 179 -4.92 -23.12 -4.01
N ILE A 180 -4.07 -23.21 -3.01
CA ILE A 180 -2.64 -22.91 -3.10
C ILE A 180 -1.84 -24.21 -3.30
N ARG A 181 -0.85 -24.14 -4.17
CA ARG A 181 0.07 -25.26 -4.45
C ARG A 181 1.49 -24.85 -4.12
N PHE A 182 2.22 -25.74 -3.45
CA PHE A 182 3.66 -25.63 -3.32
C PHE A 182 4.32 -26.34 -4.51
N THR A 183 5.22 -25.65 -5.20
CA THR A 183 5.76 -26.13 -6.47
C THR A 183 7.27 -26.00 -6.52
N GLU A 184 7.92 -26.88 -7.27
CA GLU A 184 9.33 -26.84 -7.66
C GLU A 184 9.44 -26.54 -9.16
N LEU A 185 10.18 -25.50 -9.53
CA LEU A 185 10.55 -25.21 -10.92
C LEU A 185 11.92 -25.79 -11.21
N LYS A 186 11.99 -26.85 -12.03
CA LYS A 186 13.23 -27.51 -12.42
C LYS A 186 13.18 -27.93 -13.88
N ASN A 187 14.28 -27.68 -14.61
CA ASN A 187 14.41 -28.04 -16.02
C ASN A 187 13.23 -27.53 -16.88
N ASN A 188 12.76 -26.30 -16.66
CA ASN A 188 11.61 -25.71 -17.33
C ASN A 188 10.29 -26.48 -17.13
N ALA A 189 10.16 -27.20 -16.05
CA ALA A 189 8.92 -27.88 -15.66
C ALA A 189 8.55 -27.54 -14.22
N LEU A 190 7.28 -27.30 -13.99
CA LEU A 190 6.71 -27.16 -12.65
C LEU A 190 6.25 -28.54 -12.15
N ARG A 191 6.66 -28.85 -10.93
CA ARG A 191 6.23 -30.03 -10.20
C ARG A 191 5.49 -29.59 -8.93
N VAL A 192 4.28 -30.09 -8.74
CA VAL A 192 3.53 -29.85 -7.50
C VAL A 192 4.06 -30.78 -6.41
N ILE A 193 4.37 -30.18 -5.26
CA ILE A 193 4.72 -30.88 -4.03
C ILE A 193 3.46 -30.87 -3.14
N PRO A 194 2.84 -32.02 -2.85
CA PRO A 194 1.55 -32.05 -2.15
C PRO A 194 1.63 -31.49 -0.73
N ILE A 195 0.72 -30.56 -0.42
CA ILE A 195 0.41 -30.07 0.93
C ILE A 195 -1.12 -30.00 1.02
N GLU A 196 -1.73 -30.98 1.64
CA GLU A 196 -3.19 -31.15 1.67
C GLU A 196 -3.92 -29.92 2.27
N SER A 197 -3.42 -29.37 3.37
CA SER A 197 -4.03 -28.24 4.08
C SER A 197 -4.14 -26.95 3.26
N LEU A 198 -3.36 -26.80 2.19
CA LEU A 198 -3.43 -25.64 1.30
C LEU A 198 -4.38 -25.81 0.12
N CYS A 199 -4.86 -27.04 -0.11
CA CYS A 199 -5.74 -27.36 -1.23
C CYS A 199 -7.19 -26.93 -0.98
N ASP A 200 -7.59 -26.77 0.29
CA ASP A 200 -8.98 -26.53 0.70
C ASP A 200 -9.33 -25.04 0.80
N ILE A 201 -8.41 -24.15 0.41
CA ILE A 201 -8.67 -22.70 0.40
C ILE A 201 -9.54 -22.39 -0.82
N SER A 202 -10.79 -22.05 -0.57
CA SER A 202 -11.81 -21.81 -1.59
C SER A 202 -11.96 -20.32 -1.97
N SER A 203 -11.52 -19.44 -1.09
CA SER A 203 -11.59 -17.99 -1.33
C SER A 203 -10.55 -17.54 -2.35
N GLN A 204 -10.89 -16.50 -3.12
CA GLN A 204 -9.93 -15.86 -4.01
C GLN A 204 -8.73 -15.32 -3.21
N VAL A 205 -7.53 -15.70 -3.62
CA VAL A 205 -6.28 -15.20 -3.03
C VAL A 205 -5.86 -13.93 -3.74
N ASN A 206 -5.76 -12.85 -2.99
CA ASN A 206 -5.35 -11.53 -3.50
C ASN A 206 -3.88 -11.24 -3.29
N GLU A 207 -3.28 -11.79 -2.22
CA GLU A 207 -1.88 -11.57 -1.90
C GLU A 207 -1.26 -12.79 -1.21
N LEU A 208 -0.01 -13.07 -1.53
CA LEU A 208 0.85 -14.04 -0.85
C LEU A 208 2.12 -13.34 -0.40
N TYR A 209 2.59 -13.66 0.79
CA TYR A 209 3.87 -13.21 1.29
C TYR A 209 4.55 -14.29 2.12
N PHE A 210 5.72 -14.77 1.68
CA PHE A 210 6.49 -15.75 2.40
C PHE A 210 7.54 -15.07 3.30
N HIS A 211 7.36 -15.22 4.62
CA HIS A 211 8.31 -14.73 5.60
C HIS A 211 9.35 -15.81 5.91
N SER A 212 10.52 -15.71 5.28
CA SER A 212 11.57 -16.73 5.32
C SER A 212 12.11 -17.02 6.73
N ALA A 213 12.27 -16.01 7.59
CA ALA A 213 12.80 -16.19 8.94
C ALA A 213 11.85 -17.00 9.85
N SER A 214 10.52 -16.83 9.73
CA SER A 214 9.55 -17.63 10.50
C SER A 214 9.04 -18.85 9.75
N GLN A 215 9.44 -19.06 8.49
CA GLN A 215 8.97 -20.14 7.60
C GLN A 215 7.43 -20.18 7.49
N LYS A 216 6.79 -19.00 7.40
CA LYS A 216 5.35 -18.88 7.27
C LYS A 216 4.96 -18.19 5.97
N LEU A 217 3.95 -18.74 5.30
CA LEU A 217 3.25 -18.11 4.19
C LEU A 217 2.03 -17.37 4.73
N PHE A 218 2.01 -16.05 4.58
CA PHE A 218 0.84 -15.23 4.85
C PHE A 218 -0.02 -15.14 3.61
N VAL A 219 -1.31 -15.34 3.77
CA VAL A 219 -2.30 -15.41 2.69
C VAL A 219 -3.39 -14.39 2.95
N GLY A 220 -3.52 -13.42 2.06
CA GLY A 220 -4.60 -12.44 2.05
C GLY A 220 -5.66 -12.86 1.04
N THR A 221 -6.91 -12.91 1.48
CA THR A 221 -8.04 -13.36 0.66
C THR A 221 -9.08 -12.27 0.43
N PHE A 222 -9.99 -12.52 -0.49
CA PHE A 222 -11.09 -11.59 -0.79
C PHE A 222 -12.16 -11.58 0.32
N GLU A 223 -12.50 -12.74 0.90
CA GLU A 223 -13.65 -12.85 1.84
C GLU A 223 -13.30 -13.53 3.17
N GLU A 224 -12.17 -14.25 3.26
CA GLU A 224 -11.80 -14.99 4.47
C GLU A 224 -10.71 -14.26 5.31
N GLY A 225 -10.40 -13.00 4.98
CA GLY A 225 -9.40 -12.22 5.68
C GLY A 225 -7.98 -12.72 5.47
N ILE A 226 -7.17 -12.70 6.55
CA ILE A 226 -5.78 -13.14 6.53
C ILE A 226 -5.55 -14.37 7.39
N PHE A 227 -4.71 -15.29 6.91
CA PHE A 227 -4.18 -16.41 7.68
C PHE A 227 -2.72 -16.69 7.33
N ALA A 228 -2.06 -17.49 8.14
CA ALA A 228 -0.71 -17.94 7.89
C ALA A 228 -0.67 -19.47 7.78
N PHE A 229 0.14 -19.98 6.85
CA PHE A 229 0.50 -21.39 6.79
C PHE A 229 1.93 -21.54 7.30
N ASP A 230 2.12 -22.37 8.33
CA ASP A 230 3.44 -22.66 8.91
C ASP A 230 4.03 -23.90 8.21
N MET A 231 5.18 -23.70 7.54
CA MET A 231 5.87 -24.76 6.80
C MET A 231 6.44 -25.85 7.72
N ASN A 232 6.78 -25.52 8.97
CA ASN A 232 7.36 -26.46 9.91
C ASN A 232 6.31 -27.42 10.47
N THR A 233 5.15 -26.87 10.86
CA THR A 233 4.04 -27.65 11.42
C THR A 233 3.07 -28.18 10.37
N ARG A 234 3.11 -27.61 9.15
CA ARG A 234 2.18 -27.86 8.04
C ARG A 234 0.71 -27.55 8.40
N GLN A 235 0.51 -26.58 9.27
CA GLN A 235 -0.81 -26.18 9.74
C GLN A 235 -1.13 -24.74 9.33
N ILE A 236 -2.42 -24.50 9.13
CA ILE A 236 -2.95 -23.14 8.96
C ILE A 236 -3.21 -22.55 10.34
N VAL A 237 -2.61 -21.37 10.58
CA VAL A 237 -2.85 -20.54 11.75
C VAL A 237 -3.71 -19.36 11.29
N ARG A 238 -4.97 -19.34 11.71
CA ARG A 238 -5.84 -18.19 11.42
C ARG A 238 -5.49 -17.05 12.34
N SER A 239 -5.47 -15.85 11.78
CA SER A 239 -5.30 -14.63 12.57
C SER A 239 -6.41 -14.51 13.61
N SER A 240 -6.05 -14.01 14.80
CA SER A 240 -7.04 -13.74 15.81
C SER A 240 -7.94 -12.57 15.39
N ILE A 241 -9.14 -12.86 15.02
CA ILE A 241 -10.39 -12.17 15.33
C ILE A 241 -10.84 -11.04 14.38
N ASP A 242 -10.08 -10.00 14.07
CA ASP A 242 -10.72 -8.76 13.56
C ASP A 242 -10.78 -8.61 12.03
N LEU A 243 -10.18 -9.50 11.28
CA LEU A 243 -10.11 -9.44 9.81
C LEU A 243 -10.80 -10.64 9.11
N SER A 244 -11.61 -11.42 9.82
CA SER A 244 -12.53 -12.37 9.19
C SER A 244 -13.56 -11.59 8.37
N ASP A 245 -13.91 -12.09 7.19
CA ASP A 245 -14.85 -11.44 6.27
C ASP A 245 -14.38 -10.07 5.71
N VAL A 246 -13.06 -9.79 5.76
CA VAL A 246 -12.47 -8.56 5.24
C VAL A 246 -11.63 -8.87 4.00
N ASN A 247 -11.83 -8.07 2.96
CA ASN A 247 -10.99 -8.15 1.76
C ASN A 247 -9.58 -7.62 2.07
N ILE A 248 -8.58 -8.51 2.00
CA ILE A 248 -7.16 -8.17 2.11
C ILE A 248 -6.64 -7.84 0.72
N THR A 249 -6.11 -6.65 0.56
CA THR A 249 -5.67 -6.14 -0.76
C THR A 249 -4.16 -6.21 -0.96
N ARG A 250 -3.39 -6.08 0.12
CA ARG A 250 -1.91 -6.16 0.06
C ARG A 250 -1.32 -6.57 1.41
N ILE A 251 -0.20 -7.30 1.37
CA ILE A 251 0.66 -7.62 2.51
C ILE A 251 2.04 -7.01 2.23
N CYS A 252 2.57 -6.22 3.16
CA CYS A 252 3.85 -5.53 2.99
C CYS A 252 4.71 -5.68 4.25
N PRO A 253 5.97 -6.11 4.16
CA PRO A 253 6.83 -6.21 5.33
C PRO A 253 7.15 -4.81 5.90
N LEU A 254 6.88 -4.60 7.18
CA LEU A 254 7.25 -3.38 7.91
C LEU A 254 8.65 -3.52 8.52
N ASN A 255 8.91 -4.65 9.12
CA ASN A 255 10.19 -5.05 9.71
C ASN A 255 10.24 -6.60 9.85
N GLU A 256 11.29 -7.12 10.48
CA GLU A 256 11.46 -8.57 10.68
C GLU A 256 10.38 -9.25 11.53
N LYS A 257 9.58 -8.50 12.27
CA LYS A 257 8.57 -9.02 13.22
C LYS A 257 7.15 -8.67 12.83
N GLU A 258 6.95 -7.66 12.01
CA GLU A 258 5.62 -7.11 11.71
C GLU A 258 5.42 -6.93 10.21
N LEU A 259 4.22 -7.28 9.76
CA LEU A 259 3.73 -6.98 8.41
C LEU A 259 2.61 -5.93 8.48
N LEU A 260 2.51 -5.08 7.47
CA LEU A 260 1.34 -4.24 7.23
C LEU A 260 0.36 -4.98 6.33
N ILE A 261 -0.90 -4.94 6.73
CA ILE A 261 -2.02 -5.54 6.01
C ILE A 261 -2.94 -4.43 5.56
N ALA A 262 -3.04 -4.24 4.25
CA ALA A 262 -3.99 -3.32 3.66
C ALA A 262 -5.34 -4.01 3.46
N THR A 263 -6.42 -3.28 3.73
CA THR A 263 -7.78 -3.81 3.69
C THR A 263 -8.71 -2.90 2.90
N GLU A 264 -9.78 -3.48 2.38
CA GLU A 264 -10.91 -2.72 1.86
C GLU A 264 -11.89 -2.43 2.99
N GLY A 265 -11.88 -1.19 3.46
CA GLY A 265 -12.82 -0.68 4.45
C GLY A 265 -12.34 -0.57 5.89
N MET A 266 -11.25 -1.25 6.29
CA MET A 266 -10.75 -1.21 7.66
C MET A 266 -9.36 -0.53 7.81
N GLY A 267 -8.83 0.07 6.74
CA GLY A 267 -7.53 0.75 6.75
C GLY A 267 -6.35 -0.22 6.78
N ILE A 268 -5.32 0.12 7.53
CA ILE A 268 -4.09 -0.66 7.67
C ILE A 268 -4.03 -1.30 9.05
N HIS A 269 -3.75 -2.59 9.06
CA HIS A 269 -3.48 -3.37 10.27
C HIS A 269 -2.03 -3.81 10.32
N LYS A 270 -1.54 -4.13 11.51
CA LYS A 270 -0.28 -4.83 11.72
C LYS A 270 -0.53 -6.28 12.10
N VAL A 271 0.31 -7.17 11.60
CA VAL A 271 0.37 -8.57 12.01
C VAL A 271 1.74 -8.86 12.59
N ASP A 272 1.80 -9.46 13.78
CA ASP A 272 3.03 -10.05 14.31
C ASP A 272 3.29 -11.40 13.63
N VAL A 273 4.46 -11.57 13.02
CA VAL A 273 4.79 -12.76 12.20
C VAL A 273 4.90 -14.05 13.02
N ASN A 274 5.18 -13.96 14.32
CA ASN A 274 5.32 -15.15 15.18
C ASN A 274 3.98 -15.62 15.72
N THR A 275 3.20 -14.68 16.26
CA THR A 275 1.92 -14.97 16.93
C THR A 275 0.73 -14.94 16.00
N CYS A 276 0.86 -14.33 14.80
CA CYS A 276 -0.21 -14.07 13.84
C CYS A 276 -1.35 -13.21 14.43
N VAL A 277 -1.07 -12.43 15.49
CA VAL A 277 -2.04 -11.51 16.09
C VAL A 277 -2.09 -10.23 15.28
N THR A 278 -3.28 -9.74 14.97
CA THR A 278 -3.51 -8.51 14.23
C THR A 278 -3.97 -7.37 15.13
N HIS A 279 -3.55 -6.15 14.81
CA HIS A 279 -3.99 -4.93 15.47
C HIS A 279 -4.22 -3.80 14.46
N PRO A 280 -5.24 -2.95 14.61
CA PRO A 280 -5.37 -1.71 13.83
C PRO A 280 -4.12 -0.85 13.97
N TYR A 281 -3.67 -0.24 12.87
CA TYR A 281 -2.46 0.59 12.89
C TYR A 281 -2.68 2.00 12.33
N ILE A 282 -3.25 2.11 11.13
CA ILE A 282 -3.60 3.39 10.51
C ILE A 282 -5.05 3.26 10.02
N THR A 283 -5.93 4.04 10.63
CA THR A 283 -7.36 4.10 10.28
C THR A 283 -7.77 5.54 10.07
N ALA A 284 -8.74 5.77 9.20
CA ALA A 284 -9.31 7.11 9.01
C ALA A 284 -10.15 7.48 10.24
N ASP A 285 -9.85 8.65 10.79
CA ASP A 285 -10.65 9.31 11.80
C ASP A 285 -11.37 10.49 11.14
N TYR A 286 -12.65 10.34 10.87
CA TYR A 286 -13.44 11.34 10.16
C TYR A 286 -13.74 12.60 10.97
N GLU A 287 -13.42 12.60 12.27
CA GLU A 287 -13.51 13.77 13.13
C GLU A 287 -12.20 14.57 13.17
N SER A 288 -11.11 13.99 12.68
CA SER A 288 -9.78 14.60 12.65
C SER A 288 -9.44 15.17 11.28
N ASN A 289 -8.89 16.37 11.24
CA ASN A 289 -8.34 16.97 10.01
C ASN A 289 -6.95 16.42 9.63
N ASN A 290 -6.31 15.66 10.50
CA ASN A 290 -5.01 15.02 10.28
C ASN A 290 -5.16 13.51 10.36
N THR A 291 -5.70 12.92 9.32
CA THR A 291 -6.03 11.50 9.26
C THR A 291 -5.90 11.00 7.82
N MET A 292 -5.97 9.71 7.62
CA MET A 292 -6.00 9.09 6.30
C MET A 292 -7.32 9.41 5.55
N ASN A 293 -7.24 9.58 4.23
CA ASN A 293 -8.40 9.91 3.36
C ASN A 293 -9.32 8.71 3.05
N GLY A 294 -9.64 7.91 4.06
CA GLY A 294 -10.54 6.75 3.94
C GLY A 294 -9.85 5.42 4.21
N ASN A 295 -10.65 4.42 4.48
CA ASN A 295 -10.20 3.09 4.92
C ASN A 295 -10.11 2.05 3.79
N ASN A 296 -10.46 2.41 2.55
CA ASN A 296 -10.30 1.55 1.38
C ASN A 296 -8.88 1.67 0.83
N ILE A 297 -8.01 0.73 1.14
CA ILE A 297 -6.61 0.75 0.75
C ILE A 297 -6.37 -0.33 -0.30
N ASN A 298 -6.02 0.07 -1.52
CA ASN A 298 -5.70 -0.86 -2.60
C ASN A 298 -4.24 -1.34 -2.56
N VAL A 299 -3.33 -0.43 -2.18
CA VAL A 299 -1.88 -0.70 -2.17
C VAL A 299 -1.27 -0.05 -0.94
N VAL A 300 -0.32 -0.74 -0.32
CA VAL A 300 0.61 -0.21 0.66
C VAL A 300 2.04 -0.45 0.17
N TYR A 301 2.86 0.58 0.22
CA TYR A 301 4.28 0.53 -0.12
C TYR A 301 5.09 1.27 0.95
N ILE A 302 6.22 0.70 1.37
CA ILE A 302 7.13 1.33 2.34
C ILE A 302 8.43 1.63 1.63
N ASP A 303 8.83 2.90 1.62
CA ASP A 303 10.09 3.31 1.01
C ASP A 303 11.29 3.16 1.97
N GLU A 304 12.49 3.40 1.46
CA GLU A 304 13.74 3.26 2.23
C GLU A 304 13.81 4.27 3.39
N GLU A 305 13.12 5.41 3.29
CA GLU A 305 12.98 6.41 4.35
C GLU A 305 11.91 6.06 5.38
N LYS A 306 11.31 4.86 5.26
CA LYS A 306 10.23 4.35 6.12
C LYS A 306 8.92 5.14 6.01
N ARG A 307 8.72 5.93 4.95
CA ARG A 307 7.41 6.51 4.66
C ARG A 307 6.49 5.42 4.14
N ILE A 308 5.25 5.48 4.57
CA ILE A 308 4.20 4.54 4.14
C ILE A 308 3.35 5.24 3.10
N TRP A 309 3.32 4.70 1.90
CA TRP A 309 2.54 5.18 0.77
C TRP A 309 1.30 4.31 0.63
N LEU A 310 0.14 4.92 0.69
CA LEU A 310 -1.16 4.25 0.68
C LEU A 310 -1.96 4.69 -0.54
N ALA A 311 -2.36 3.76 -1.38
CA ALA A 311 -3.35 4.04 -2.42
C ALA A 311 -4.75 3.94 -1.83
N ASN A 312 -5.38 5.08 -1.60
CA ASN A 312 -6.73 5.19 -1.04
C ASN A 312 -7.76 5.39 -2.17
N TYR A 313 -8.67 4.46 -2.37
CA TYR A 313 -9.76 4.69 -3.32
C TYR A 313 -10.99 5.29 -2.61
N PRO A 314 -11.60 6.35 -3.14
CA PRO A 314 -11.30 7.08 -4.38
C PRO A 314 -10.42 8.34 -4.19
N ALA A 315 -9.63 8.44 -3.16
CA ALA A 315 -8.94 9.69 -2.79
C ALA A 315 -7.60 9.92 -3.53
N GLY A 316 -6.93 8.87 -4.03
CA GLY A 316 -5.60 8.95 -4.63
C GLY A 316 -4.54 8.34 -3.72
N VAL A 317 -3.47 9.07 -3.40
CA VAL A 317 -2.37 8.57 -2.56
C VAL A 317 -2.28 9.36 -1.26
N THR A 318 -2.18 8.64 -0.14
CA THR A 318 -1.84 9.21 1.17
C THR A 318 -0.41 8.78 1.53
N VAL A 319 0.41 9.73 1.93
CA VAL A 319 1.77 9.48 2.42
C VAL A 319 1.80 9.72 3.92
N VAL A 320 2.23 8.70 4.67
CA VAL A 320 2.43 8.77 6.12
C VAL A 320 3.92 8.78 6.40
N ASP A 321 4.44 9.87 6.95
CA ASP A 321 5.85 9.97 7.31
C ASP A 321 6.02 9.80 8.82
N PRO A 322 6.58 8.68 9.29
CA PRO A 322 6.74 8.42 10.72
C PRO A 322 7.80 9.30 11.39
N ARG A 323 8.64 10.01 10.63
CA ARG A 323 9.68 10.91 11.16
C ARG A 323 9.12 12.17 11.76
N TYR A 324 7.93 12.58 11.29
CA TYR A 324 7.27 13.82 11.74
C TYR A 324 6.36 13.63 12.95
N LYS A 325 6.62 12.64 13.79
CA LYS A 325 5.85 12.38 15.03
C LYS A 325 5.82 13.54 16.03
N ASN A 326 6.71 14.52 15.86
CA ASN A 326 6.90 15.61 16.80
C ASN A 326 6.32 16.96 16.32
N TYR A 327 5.61 16.98 15.18
CA TYR A 327 4.99 18.21 14.69
C TYR A 327 3.48 18.17 14.96
N HIS A 328 3.00 19.15 15.71
CA HIS A 328 1.59 19.46 15.84
C HIS A 328 1.18 20.41 14.72
N TRP A 329 0.32 19.95 13.83
CA TRP A 329 -0.25 20.80 12.80
C TRP A 329 -1.45 21.55 13.40
N ILE A 330 -1.31 22.86 13.57
CA ILE A 330 -2.37 23.72 14.10
C ILE A 330 -3.15 24.26 12.91
N LYS A 331 -4.43 23.89 12.80
CA LYS A 331 -5.34 24.34 11.74
C LYS A 331 -6.63 24.90 12.31
N HIS A 332 -7.26 25.80 11.53
CA HIS A 332 -8.63 26.22 11.79
C HIS A 332 -9.61 25.09 11.47
N SER A 333 -10.55 24.82 12.36
CA SER A 333 -11.64 23.86 12.15
C SER A 333 -12.97 24.59 12.21
N ILE A 334 -13.72 24.56 11.11
CA ILE A 334 -15.01 25.23 11.00
C ILE A 334 -15.99 24.66 12.04
N GLY A 335 -16.56 25.54 12.86
CA GLY A 335 -17.49 25.15 13.92
C GLY A 335 -16.84 24.64 15.22
N ASN A 336 -15.55 24.38 15.23
CA ASN A 336 -14.81 23.98 16.43
C ASN A 336 -14.13 25.19 17.09
N LYS A 337 -14.62 25.60 18.26
CA LYS A 337 -14.04 26.69 19.05
C LYS A 337 -12.70 26.31 19.71
N GLN A 338 -12.38 25.03 19.75
CA GLN A 338 -11.10 24.50 20.26
C GLN A 338 -10.09 24.32 19.13
N SER A 339 -9.98 25.33 18.26
CA SER A 339 -8.98 25.41 17.16
C SER A 339 -8.54 26.87 16.97
N ILE A 340 -7.45 27.07 16.24
CA ILE A 340 -7.03 28.39 15.82
C ILE A 340 -8.13 29.09 15.01
N VAL A 341 -8.30 30.39 15.19
CA VAL A 341 -9.44 31.14 14.59
C VAL A 341 -9.31 31.34 13.08
N ASN A 342 -8.10 31.26 12.53
CA ASN A 342 -7.83 31.39 11.09
C ASN A 342 -6.46 30.81 10.74
N ASP A 343 -6.34 30.16 9.57
CA ASP A 343 -5.10 29.53 9.10
C ASP A 343 -4.04 30.54 8.59
N GLN A 344 -4.43 31.79 8.30
CA GLN A 344 -3.49 32.86 7.94
C GLN A 344 -2.86 33.47 9.20
N VAL A 345 -1.76 32.89 9.64
CA VAL A 345 -1.01 33.31 10.81
C VAL A 345 0.07 34.31 10.39
N HIS A 346 0.09 35.48 11.02
CA HIS A 346 1.05 36.56 10.77
C HIS A 346 2.12 36.65 11.85
N ALA A 347 1.82 36.23 13.08
CA ALA A 347 2.74 36.23 14.20
C ALA A 347 2.44 35.09 15.16
N VAL A 348 3.50 34.55 15.78
CA VAL A 348 3.42 33.58 16.87
C VAL A 348 4.35 34.05 17.98
N ILE A 349 3.86 34.05 19.22
CA ILE A 349 4.63 34.43 20.41
C ILE A 349 4.35 33.36 21.48
N GLU A 350 5.41 32.91 22.15
CA GLU A 350 5.34 32.15 23.39
C GLU A 350 5.50 33.11 24.58
N ASP A 351 4.62 33.01 25.54
CA ASP A 351 4.69 33.83 26.75
C ASP A 351 5.54 33.16 27.85
N SER A 352 5.70 33.87 28.97
CA SER A 352 6.53 33.40 30.08
C SER A 352 6.01 32.13 30.78
N GLU A 353 4.77 31.73 30.52
CA GLU A 353 4.18 30.50 31.03
C GLU A 353 4.29 29.30 30.03
N GLY A 354 4.82 29.54 28.84
CA GLY A 354 4.95 28.60 27.75
C GLY A 354 3.67 28.41 26.94
N ASP A 355 2.72 29.33 27.07
CA ASP A 355 1.49 29.35 26.31
C ASP A 355 1.69 30.08 24.98
N LEU A 356 0.93 29.70 23.94
CA LEU A 356 1.15 30.21 22.58
C LEU A 356 0.08 31.23 22.18
N TRP A 357 0.50 32.32 21.59
CA TRP A 357 -0.35 33.35 21.02
C TRP A 357 -0.15 33.47 19.52
N PHE A 358 -1.23 33.44 18.77
CA PHE A 358 -1.24 33.49 17.31
C PHE A 358 -1.99 34.73 16.84
N GLY A 359 -1.29 35.65 16.19
CA GLY A 359 -1.89 36.78 15.47
C GLY A 359 -2.31 36.33 14.07
N THR A 360 -3.60 36.34 13.79
CA THR A 360 -4.15 35.85 12.52
C THR A 360 -4.91 36.94 11.77
N SER A 361 -5.29 36.65 10.50
CA SER A 361 -6.16 37.55 9.71
C SER A 361 -7.56 37.73 10.27
N ASN A 362 -8.01 36.87 11.21
CA ASN A 362 -9.32 36.97 11.85
C ASN A 362 -9.24 37.09 13.37
N GLY A 363 -8.30 37.85 13.88
CA GLY A 363 -8.10 38.08 15.33
C GLY A 363 -6.96 37.28 15.92
N ILE A 364 -6.98 37.09 17.23
CA ILE A 364 -5.91 36.47 18.00
C ILE A 364 -6.42 35.14 18.55
N SER A 365 -5.62 34.10 18.46
CA SER A 365 -5.83 32.83 19.15
C SER A 365 -4.79 32.62 20.24
N PHE A 366 -5.24 32.15 21.37
CA PHE A 366 -4.42 31.76 22.51
C PHE A 366 -4.57 30.26 22.72
N TYR A 367 -3.46 29.57 22.86
CA TYR A 367 -3.40 28.15 23.18
C TYR A 367 -2.73 27.94 24.52
N ASN A 368 -3.48 27.38 25.47
CA ASN A 368 -2.91 27.01 26.75
C ASN A 368 -2.20 25.66 26.64
N SER A 369 -0.89 25.67 26.75
CA SER A 369 -0.05 24.48 26.56
C SER A 369 -0.24 23.40 27.60
N ARG A 370 -0.71 23.73 28.81
CA ARG A 370 -0.94 22.78 29.91
C ARG A 370 -2.29 22.08 29.79
N THR A 371 -3.31 22.81 29.33
CA THR A 371 -4.70 22.27 29.27
C THR A 371 -5.11 21.85 27.87
N GLY A 372 -4.38 22.27 26.83
CA GLY A 372 -4.73 22.06 25.43
C GLY A 372 -5.94 22.89 24.96
N GLN A 373 -6.37 23.89 25.76
CA GLN A 373 -7.53 24.71 25.43
C GLN A 373 -7.21 25.92 24.58
N TRP A 374 -8.13 26.23 23.65
CA TRP A 374 -8.06 27.37 22.79
C TRP A 374 -9.02 28.49 23.23
N HIS A 375 -8.57 29.73 23.11
CA HIS A 375 -9.38 30.92 23.27
C HIS A 375 -9.14 31.87 22.09
N SER A 376 -10.18 32.53 21.62
CA SER A 376 -10.06 33.52 20.55
C SER A 376 -10.46 34.90 21.04
N PHE A 377 -9.79 35.93 20.53
CA PHE A 377 -10.02 37.32 20.86
C PHE A 377 -10.10 38.17 19.57
N LEU A 378 -10.95 39.19 19.57
CA LEU A 378 -11.10 40.14 18.44
C LEU A 378 -11.48 39.46 17.12
N SER A 379 -12.03 38.24 17.19
CA SER A 379 -12.50 37.51 16.02
C SER A 379 -13.86 38.00 15.54
N SER A 380 -14.23 37.63 14.31
CA SER A 380 -15.58 37.90 13.79
C SER A 380 -16.67 37.18 14.61
N PHE A 381 -16.31 36.11 15.33
CA PHE A 381 -17.22 35.44 16.28
C PHE A 381 -17.51 36.27 17.51
N ASP A 382 -16.54 37.06 18.00
CA ASP A 382 -16.73 37.90 19.19
C ASP A 382 -17.63 39.11 18.88
N LYS A 383 -17.68 39.55 17.60
CA LYS A 383 -18.55 40.67 17.17
C LYS A 383 -20.00 40.24 17.15
N GLN A 384 -20.34 39.00 16.79
CA GLN A 384 -21.71 38.52 16.77
C GLN A 384 -22.35 38.38 18.17
N LEU A 385 -21.55 38.29 19.24
CA LEU A 385 -22.01 38.27 20.62
C LEU A 385 -22.27 39.64 21.22
N LYS A 386 -21.72 40.72 20.63
CA LYS A 386 -21.94 42.09 21.10
C LYS A 386 -23.16 42.78 20.48
N ASP A 387 -23.70 42.23 19.41
CA ASP A 387 -24.89 42.75 18.69
C ASP A 387 -26.18 41.97 19.05
N LYS A 388 -26.11 41.12 20.09
CA LYS A 388 -27.28 40.49 20.74
C LYS A 388 -27.37 40.97 22.21
#